data_c759331b9985aec14b83c93f0caf9c40
#
_entry.id   c759331b9985aec14b83c93f0caf9c40
#
_cell.length_a   1.000
_cell.length_b   1.000
_cell.length_c   1.000
_cell.angle_alpha   90.00
_cell.angle_beta   90.00
_cell.angle_gamma   90.00
#
_symmetry.space_group_name_H-M   'P 1'
#
loop_
_entity.id
_entity.type
_entity.pdbx_description
1 polymer ?
#
loop_
_entity_poly.entity_id
_entity_poly.type
_entity_poly.pdbx_seq_one_letter_code
_entity_poly.pdbx_strand_id
1 'polypeptide(L)'
;ARAAEEHSGPHMPWFWEGSLQGGGVLNDMMCHSVEEARFMLTEPGKPRESIKPISISAHTDCLKWQRPEYAKILSDNSNGETDYSKKPSEDFARSLIEYLDEDGNKLIVETTTSWCFVGEGLRLSMELFGPEYSMFVNTLDPDLKVFFSRKVAGAEGEDLVEKQNAESGSMPIVSNEAEVYGYTAENRHMVECFLAGKRPEENFDDGLDVTRLLM
;
A
#
# COMPACT_ATOMS: atom_id res chain seq x y z
N ALA A 1 14.15 -0.91 7.53
CA ALA A 1 13.33 -0.50 6.39
C ALA A 1 12.18 0.41 6.83
N ARG A 2 11.71 1.26 5.94
CA ARG A 2 10.48 2.04 6.09
C ARG A 2 9.67 1.89 4.82
N ALA A 3 8.42 1.48 4.94
CA ALA A 3 7.51 1.32 3.80
C ALA A 3 6.21 2.07 4.06
N ALA A 4 5.67 2.69 3.02
CA ALA A 4 4.36 3.33 3.12
C ALA A 4 3.57 3.16 1.82
N GLU A 5 2.28 2.88 1.99
CA GLU A 5 1.29 2.96 0.93
C GLU A 5 0.15 3.86 1.38
N GLU A 6 -0.07 4.94 0.65
CA GLU A 6 -1.03 5.96 1.04
C GLU A 6 -1.74 6.54 -0.18
N HIS A 7 -3.06 6.69 -0.08
CA HIS A 7 -3.89 7.35 -1.08
C HIS A 7 -5.15 7.96 -0.43
N SER A 8 -6.00 8.59 -1.22
CA SER A 8 -7.18 9.31 -0.71
C SER A 8 -8.41 8.43 -0.42
N GLY A 9 -8.24 7.12 -0.46
CA GLY A 9 -9.29 6.13 -0.21
C GLY A 9 -9.63 5.30 -1.45
N PRO A 10 -10.26 4.13 -1.24
CA PRO A 10 -10.65 3.22 -2.32
C PRO A 10 -11.81 3.78 -3.15
N HIS A 11 -11.89 3.38 -4.42
CA HIS A 11 -12.89 3.88 -5.37
C HIS A 11 -14.23 3.12 -5.27
N MET A 12 -14.21 1.85 -4.86
CA MET A 12 -15.42 1.03 -4.82
C MET A 12 -16.12 1.13 -3.48
N PRO A 13 -17.46 1.35 -3.45
CA PRO A 13 -18.23 1.53 -2.22
C PRO A 13 -18.05 0.42 -1.18
N TRP A 14 -17.93 -0.83 -1.61
CA TRP A 14 -17.82 -1.98 -0.72
C TRP A 14 -16.53 -2.01 0.12
N PHE A 15 -15.45 -1.35 -0.33
CA PHE A 15 -14.21 -1.23 0.45
C PHE A 15 -14.41 -0.43 1.74
N TRP A 16 -15.32 0.53 1.71
CA TRP A 16 -15.61 1.37 2.87
C TRP A 16 -16.45 0.67 3.95
N GLU A 17 -16.99 -0.49 3.62
CA GLU A 17 -17.75 -1.31 4.55
C GLU A 17 -16.89 -2.44 5.10
N GLY A 18 -16.40 -2.30 6.35
CA GLY A 18 -15.51 -3.27 6.99
C GLY A 18 -16.09 -4.70 7.07
N SER A 19 -17.43 -4.85 7.07
CA SER A 19 -18.08 -6.16 7.02
C SER A 19 -17.94 -6.86 5.67
N LEU A 20 -17.71 -6.13 4.59
CA LEU A 20 -17.52 -6.70 3.23
C LEU A 20 -16.03 -6.84 2.91
N GLN A 21 -15.23 -5.86 3.27
CA GLN A 21 -13.80 -5.83 2.99
C GLN A 21 -12.97 -6.62 4.03
N GLY A 22 -13.50 -6.79 5.24
CA GLY A 22 -12.86 -7.55 6.33
C GLY A 22 -12.04 -6.70 7.29
N GLY A 23 -12.03 -5.40 7.12
CA GLY A 23 -11.33 -4.43 7.97
C GLY A 23 -11.36 -3.05 7.36
N GLY A 24 -10.29 -2.30 7.49
CA GLY A 24 -10.05 -1.01 6.86
C GLY A 24 -8.70 -0.97 6.15
N VAL A 25 -8.01 0.14 6.26
CA VAL A 25 -6.71 0.36 5.60
C VAL A 25 -5.64 -0.64 6.02
N LEU A 26 -5.72 -1.14 7.26
CA LEU A 26 -4.79 -2.16 7.77
C LEU A 26 -4.83 -3.41 6.89
N ASN A 27 -6.04 -3.92 6.62
CA ASN A 27 -6.21 -5.14 5.84
C ASN A 27 -6.06 -4.90 4.33
N ASP A 28 -6.40 -3.70 3.86
CA ASP A 28 -6.32 -3.33 2.44
C ASP A 28 -4.87 -3.12 1.97
N MET A 29 -4.07 -2.40 2.74
CA MET A 29 -2.80 -1.85 2.25
C MET A 29 -1.58 -2.24 3.09
N MET A 30 -1.73 -2.46 4.41
CA MET A 30 -0.58 -2.75 5.27
C MET A 30 0.10 -4.07 4.88
N CYS A 31 -0.63 -5.00 4.28
CA CYS A 31 -0.07 -6.25 3.76
C CYS A 31 1.06 -6.00 2.75
N HIS A 32 0.90 -5.02 1.86
CA HIS A 32 1.93 -4.64 0.89
C HIS A 32 3.18 -4.09 1.59
N SER A 33 3.01 -3.08 2.44
CA SER A 33 4.12 -2.42 3.13
C SER A 33 4.90 -3.36 4.06
N VAL A 34 4.21 -4.29 4.72
CA VAL A 34 4.85 -5.30 5.60
C VAL A 34 5.66 -6.27 4.77
N GLU A 35 5.09 -6.82 3.69
CA GLU A 35 5.76 -7.83 2.88
C GLU A 35 6.89 -7.25 2.04
N GLU A 36 6.70 -6.09 1.45
CA GLU A 36 7.74 -5.36 0.73
C GLU A 36 8.96 -5.12 1.62
N ALA A 37 8.74 -4.60 2.83
CA ALA A 37 9.83 -4.35 3.77
C ALA A 37 10.54 -5.64 4.21
N ARG A 38 9.77 -6.71 4.51
CA ARG A 38 10.35 -8.03 4.83
C ARG A 38 11.19 -8.55 3.67
N PHE A 39 10.63 -8.54 2.46
CA PHE A 39 11.31 -9.01 1.25
C PHE A 39 12.64 -8.28 1.03
N MET A 40 12.63 -6.95 1.11
CA MET A 40 13.82 -6.12 0.91
C MET A 40 14.89 -6.30 2.00
N LEU A 41 14.50 -6.71 3.21
CA LEU A 41 15.44 -7.04 4.29
C LEU A 41 15.98 -8.46 4.23
N THR A 42 15.33 -9.36 3.48
CA THR A 42 15.80 -10.72 3.29
C THR A 42 17.03 -10.70 2.36
N GLU A 43 18.10 -11.32 2.78
CA GLU A 43 19.32 -11.43 1.95
C GLU A 43 19.00 -12.16 0.64
N PRO A 44 19.43 -11.65 -0.52
CA PRO A 44 19.17 -12.31 -1.81
C PRO A 44 19.57 -13.78 -1.83
N GLY A 45 18.63 -14.63 -2.21
CA GLY A 45 18.83 -16.10 -2.26
C GLY A 45 18.62 -16.85 -0.94
N LYS A 46 18.35 -16.13 0.16
CA LYS A 46 17.94 -16.72 1.43
C LYS A 46 16.43 -17.00 1.43
N PRO A 47 15.98 -18.04 2.13
CA PRO A 47 14.56 -18.30 2.30
C PRO A 47 13.93 -17.26 3.22
N ARG A 48 12.60 -17.10 3.13
CA ARG A 48 11.79 -16.21 3.96
C ARG A 48 12.09 -16.36 5.46
N GLU A 49 12.25 -17.60 5.91
CA GLU A 49 12.46 -17.95 7.32
C GLU A 49 13.83 -17.51 7.85
N SER A 50 14.71 -16.97 6.99
CA SER A 50 16.02 -16.43 7.40
C SER A 50 15.87 -15.19 8.28
N ILE A 51 14.75 -14.49 8.19
CA ILE A 51 14.38 -13.44 9.16
C ILE A 51 13.03 -13.77 9.80
N LYS A 52 12.92 -13.55 11.11
CA LYS A 52 11.74 -13.92 11.89
C LYS A 52 11.20 -12.73 12.67
N PRO A 53 9.91 -12.41 12.56
CA PRO A 53 9.31 -11.37 13.39
C PRO A 53 9.32 -11.82 14.87
N ILE A 54 9.73 -10.93 15.76
CA ILE A 54 9.79 -11.18 17.21
C ILE A 54 8.87 -10.26 18.01
N SER A 55 8.56 -9.08 17.48
CA SER A 55 7.59 -8.17 18.09
C SER A 55 6.95 -7.28 17.04
N ILE A 56 5.70 -6.89 17.29
CA ILE A 56 4.98 -5.88 16.54
C ILE A 56 4.29 -4.93 17.51
N SER A 57 4.37 -3.64 17.21
CA SER A 57 3.61 -2.58 17.87
C SER A 57 2.91 -1.77 16.79
N ALA A 58 1.59 -1.63 16.89
CA ALA A 58 0.80 -0.96 15.88
C ALA A 58 -0.17 0.05 16.50
N HIS A 59 -0.54 1.04 15.70
CA HIS A 59 -1.58 1.99 15.98
C HIS A 59 -2.50 2.11 14.77
N THR A 60 -3.80 1.95 15.02
CA THR A 60 -4.85 2.11 14.00
C THR A 60 -5.87 3.13 14.48
N ASP A 61 -6.42 3.93 13.58
CA ASP A 61 -7.42 4.91 13.94
C ASP A 61 -8.28 5.31 12.72
N CYS A 62 -9.40 5.98 13.00
CA CYS A 62 -10.27 6.63 12.03
C CYS A 62 -10.03 8.15 12.12
N LEU A 63 -9.13 8.67 11.31
CA LEU A 63 -8.66 10.06 11.44
C LEU A 63 -9.48 11.06 10.63
N LYS A 64 -9.91 10.67 9.43
CA LYS A 64 -10.55 11.57 8.46
C LYS A 64 -12.00 11.19 8.18
N TRP A 65 -12.21 10.02 7.64
CA TRP A 65 -13.46 9.67 6.95
C TRP A 65 -14.66 9.48 7.87
N GLN A 66 -14.45 9.26 9.18
CA GLN A 66 -15.54 9.25 10.16
C GLN A 66 -16.04 10.65 10.55
N ARG A 67 -15.31 11.73 10.21
CA ARG A 67 -15.76 13.10 10.50
C ARG A 67 -16.96 13.43 9.64
N PRO A 68 -18.01 14.10 10.19
CA PRO A 68 -19.28 14.29 9.50
C PRO A 68 -19.15 14.92 8.10
N GLU A 69 -18.27 15.90 7.95
CA GLU A 69 -18.04 16.57 6.68
C GLU A 69 -17.47 15.64 5.61
N TYR A 70 -16.55 14.75 5.96
CA TYR A 70 -15.94 13.79 5.04
C TYR A 70 -16.83 12.58 4.80
N ALA A 71 -17.50 12.08 5.83
CA ALA A 71 -18.49 11.00 5.68
C ALA A 71 -19.62 11.43 4.74
N LYS A 72 -20.04 12.71 4.80
CA LYS A 72 -21.01 13.25 3.86
C LYS A 72 -20.49 13.30 2.42
N ILE A 73 -19.26 13.75 2.21
CA ILE A 73 -18.63 13.76 0.88
C ILE A 73 -18.60 12.34 0.29
N LEU A 74 -18.23 11.37 1.09
CA LEU A 74 -18.16 9.97 0.68
C LEU A 74 -19.55 9.42 0.31
N SER A 75 -20.56 9.71 1.12
CA SER A 75 -21.94 9.34 0.84
C SER A 75 -22.48 10.01 -0.44
N ASP A 76 -22.22 11.30 -0.60
CA ASP A 76 -22.66 12.04 -1.80
C ASP A 76 -21.99 11.47 -3.07
N ASN A 77 -20.69 11.17 -3.03
CA ASN A 77 -19.93 10.61 -4.16
C ASN A 77 -20.35 9.18 -4.52
N SER A 78 -20.84 8.41 -3.55
CA SER A 78 -21.34 7.05 -3.75
C SER A 78 -22.86 6.97 -3.99
N ASN A 79 -23.54 8.08 -4.24
CA ASN A 79 -25.00 8.17 -4.35
C ASN A 79 -25.74 7.54 -3.14
N GLY A 80 -25.14 7.63 -1.95
CA GLY A 80 -25.69 7.12 -0.70
C GLY A 80 -25.43 5.63 -0.45
N GLU A 81 -24.67 4.95 -1.31
CA GLU A 81 -24.31 3.54 -1.11
C GLU A 81 -23.36 3.36 0.07
N THR A 82 -22.51 4.35 0.36
CA THR A 82 -21.55 4.31 1.46
C THR A 82 -22.01 5.18 2.61
N ASP A 83 -22.21 4.59 3.78
CA ASP A 83 -22.45 5.31 5.03
C ASP A 83 -21.37 4.94 6.06
N TYR A 84 -20.21 5.54 5.92
CA TYR A 84 -19.04 5.29 6.75
C TYR A 84 -19.26 5.69 8.22
N SER A 85 -20.21 6.60 8.49
CA SER A 85 -20.53 7.01 9.86
C SER A 85 -21.19 5.90 10.69
N LYS A 86 -21.83 4.94 10.06
CA LYS A 86 -22.49 3.81 10.74
C LYS A 86 -21.54 2.68 11.11
N LYS A 87 -20.55 2.43 10.29
CA LYS A 87 -19.58 1.34 10.47
C LYS A 87 -18.20 1.78 10.01
N PRO A 88 -17.59 2.76 10.71
CA PRO A 88 -16.26 3.21 10.35
C PRO A 88 -15.27 2.05 10.55
N SER A 89 -14.41 1.85 9.58
CA SER A 89 -13.19 1.05 9.70
C SER A 89 -11.99 1.99 9.80
N GLU A 90 -10.85 1.49 10.23
CA GLU A 90 -9.65 2.32 10.32
C GLU A 90 -9.25 2.86 8.94
N ASP A 91 -8.97 4.15 8.85
CA ASP A 91 -8.48 4.85 7.67
C ASP A 91 -7.01 5.24 7.76
N PHE A 92 -6.38 4.88 8.89
CA PHE A 92 -4.96 5.05 9.17
C PHE A 92 -4.43 3.88 9.98
N ALA A 93 -3.25 3.37 9.60
CA ALA A 93 -2.50 2.40 10.39
C ALA A 93 -1.01 2.65 10.29
N ARG A 94 -0.29 2.43 11.40
CA ARG A 94 1.16 2.48 11.47
C ARG A 94 1.67 1.35 12.35
N SER A 95 2.79 0.73 11.94
CA SER A 95 3.42 -0.31 12.75
C SER A 95 4.94 -0.15 12.85
N LEU A 96 5.49 -0.75 13.91
CA LEU A 96 6.89 -1.02 14.10
C LEU A 96 7.03 -2.53 14.33
N ILE A 97 7.80 -3.20 13.49
CA ILE A 97 8.05 -4.63 13.55
C ILE A 97 9.54 -4.86 13.78
N GLU A 98 9.88 -5.68 14.76
CA GLU A 98 11.24 -6.15 14.98
C GLU A 98 11.39 -7.57 14.43
N TYR A 99 12.43 -7.79 13.63
CA TYR A 99 12.84 -9.10 13.15
C TYR A 99 14.21 -9.47 13.73
N LEU A 100 14.51 -10.75 13.75
CA LEU A 100 15.87 -11.29 13.94
C LEU A 100 16.28 -12.06 12.70
N ASP A 101 17.51 -11.86 12.26
CA ASP A 101 18.15 -12.71 11.27
C ASP A 101 18.71 -14.01 11.88
N GLU A 102 19.32 -14.86 11.05
CA GLU A 102 19.93 -16.14 11.46
C GLU A 102 21.13 -15.96 12.43
N ASP A 103 21.80 -14.82 12.38
CA ASP A 103 22.94 -14.47 13.23
C ASP A 103 22.50 -13.77 14.54
N GLY A 104 21.20 -13.52 14.72
CA GLY A 104 20.63 -12.86 15.87
C GLY A 104 20.70 -11.33 15.83
N ASN A 105 20.99 -10.75 14.66
CA ASN A 105 20.95 -9.31 14.51
C ASN A 105 19.48 -8.82 14.40
N LYS A 106 19.21 -7.67 14.99
CA LYS A 106 17.89 -7.03 14.89
C LYS A 106 17.76 -6.26 13.59
N LEU A 107 16.60 -6.44 12.95
CA LEU A 107 16.16 -5.67 11.80
C LEU A 107 14.85 -4.96 12.18
N ILE A 108 14.73 -3.70 11.81
CA ILE A 108 13.60 -2.85 12.19
C ILE A 108 12.82 -2.45 10.94
N VAL A 109 11.52 -2.65 10.99
CA VAL A 109 10.58 -2.25 9.94
C VAL A 109 9.59 -1.24 10.51
N GLU A 110 9.48 -0.08 9.87
CA GLU A 110 8.41 0.87 10.10
C GLU A 110 7.47 0.84 8.89
N THR A 111 6.15 0.71 9.13
CA THR A 111 5.16 0.79 8.05
C THR A 111 4.09 1.82 8.35
N THR A 112 3.57 2.45 7.30
CA THR A 112 2.43 3.37 7.41
C THR A 112 1.51 3.15 6.22
N THR A 113 0.21 3.06 6.48
CA THR A 113 -0.81 3.02 5.44
C THR A 113 -1.95 3.98 5.75
N SER A 114 -2.51 4.62 4.74
CA SER A 114 -3.53 5.63 4.99
C SER A 114 -4.47 5.85 3.79
N TRP A 115 -5.76 5.90 4.07
CA TRP A 115 -6.78 6.45 3.17
C TRP A 115 -7.00 7.96 3.38
N CYS A 116 -6.23 8.57 4.28
CA CYS A 116 -6.33 9.99 4.61
C CYS A 116 -5.40 10.88 3.79
N PHE A 117 -4.55 10.27 2.95
CA PHE A 117 -3.56 11.00 2.19
C PHE A 117 -4.21 12.02 1.25
N VAL A 118 -3.65 13.22 1.24
CA VAL A 118 -4.08 14.31 0.35
C VAL A 118 -2.89 14.67 -0.53
N GLY A 119 -2.93 14.20 -1.76
CA GLY A 119 -1.84 14.40 -2.71
C GLY A 119 -2.17 13.76 -4.06
N GLU A 120 -1.16 13.67 -4.87
CA GLU A 120 -1.22 13.28 -6.27
C GLU A 120 -1.13 11.76 -6.40
N GLY A 121 -2.26 11.07 -6.47
CA GLY A 121 -2.29 9.65 -6.79
C GLY A 121 -1.90 8.72 -5.62
N LEU A 122 -1.36 7.57 -5.97
CA LEU A 122 -0.90 6.55 -5.05
C LEU A 122 0.55 6.81 -4.63
N ARG A 123 0.77 7.06 -3.34
CA ARG A 123 2.11 7.15 -2.77
C ARG A 123 2.57 5.76 -2.33
N LEU A 124 3.48 5.18 -3.08
CA LEU A 124 4.30 4.05 -2.63
C LEU A 124 5.69 4.58 -2.31
N SER A 125 6.17 4.36 -1.12
CA SER A 125 7.52 4.75 -0.74
C SER A 125 8.21 3.65 0.05
N MET A 126 9.47 3.41 -0.29
CA MET A 126 10.34 2.48 0.38
C MET A 126 11.67 3.18 0.69
N GLU A 127 12.12 3.05 1.92
CA GLU A 127 13.46 3.42 2.36
C GLU A 127 14.14 2.19 2.97
N LEU A 128 15.31 1.86 2.48
CA LEU A 128 16.11 0.75 3.00
C LEU A 128 17.46 1.27 3.47
N PHE A 129 17.82 0.96 4.70
CA PHE A 129 19.07 1.38 5.32
C PHE A 129 19.87 0.16 5.75
N GLY A 130 21.04 0.01 5.16
CA GLY A 130 22.04 -0.97 5.58
C GLY A 130 23.24 -0.27 6.23
N PRO A 131 24.22 -1.03 6.74
CA PRO A 131 25.38 -0.47 7.39
C PRO A 131 26.27 0.38 6.45
N GLU A 132 26.19 0.12 5.13
CA GLU A 132 27.04 0.79 4.13
C GLU A 132 26.25 1.31 2.92
N TYR A 133 24.89 1.29 2.95
CA TYR A 133 24.04 1.76 1.86
C TYR A 133 22.73 2.32 2.35
N SER A 134 22.10 3.11 1.50
CA SER A 134 20.70 3.48 1.60
C SER A 134 20.04 3.48 0.22
N MET A 135 18.79 3.09 0.17
CA MET A 135 17.96 3.08 -1.05
C MET A 135 16.65 3.79 -0.79
N PHE A 136 16.14 4.50 -1.79
CA PHE A 136 14.91 5.27 -1.71
C PHE A 136 14.09 5.09 -2.97
N VAL A 137 12.81 4.82 -2.83
CA VAL A 137 11.81 4.82 -3.90
C VAL A 137 10.60 5.62 -3.45
N ASN A 138 10.05 6.44 -4.34
CA ASN A 138 8.81 7.17 -4.10
C ASN A 138 8.09 7.39 -5.43
N THR A 139 6.89 6.83 -5.57
CA THR A 139 6.08 6.96 -6.79
C THR A 139 5.60 8.37 -7.07
N LEU A 140 5.58 9.25 -6.07
CA LEU A 140 5.23 10.66 -6.23
C LEU A 140 6.38 11.53 -6.76
N ASP A 141 7.55 10.96 -6.97
CA ASP A 141 8.71 11.65 -7.52
C ASP A 141 9.22 11.03 -8.83
N PRO A 142 8.34 10.87 -9.84
CA PRO A 142 8.72 10.39 -11.15
C PRO A 142 9.48 11.48 -11.93
N ASP A 143 10.15 11.07 -13.01
CA ASP A 143 10.89 11.97 -13.89
C ASP A 143 10.02 13.01 -14.60
N LEU A 144 8.72 12.73 -14.76
CA LEU A 144 7.77 13.62 -15.43
C LEU A 144 6.62 14.01 -14.49
N LYS A 145 6.46 15.32 -14.32
CA LYS A 145 5.31 15.92 -13.64
C LYS A 145 4.64 16.95 -14.54
N VAL A 146 3.32 17.02 -14.51
CA VAL A 146 2.52 18.04 -15.21
C VAL A 146 1.77 18.87 -14.18
N PHE A 147 1.87 20.17 -14.27
CA PHE A 147 1.12 21.10 -13.43
C PHE A 147 -0.10 21.63 -14.18
N PHE A 148 -1.29 21.42 -13.62
CA PHE A 148 -2.53 22.00 -14.11
C PHE A 148 -2.93 23.19 -13.25
N SER A 149 -2.99 24.39 -13.83
CA SER A 149 -3.37 25.62 -13.13
C SER A 149 -4.89 25.71 -12.83
N ARG A 150 -5.67 24.79 -13.36
CA ARG A 150 -7.13 24.70 -13.20
C ARG A 150 -7.56 23.26 -13.26
N LYS A 151 -8.76 23.00 -12.71
CA LYS A 151 -9.39 21.68 -12.79
C LYS A 151 -9.47 21.19 -14.23
N VAL A 152 -8.97 20.01 -14.50
CA VAL A 152 -9.08 19.33 -15.79
C VAL A 152 -9.95 18.09 -15.57
N ALA A 153 -11.13 18.05 -16.19
CA ALA A 153 -11.92 16.84 -16.22
C ALA A 153 -11.27 15.85 -17.19
N GLY A 154 -10.94 14.66 -16.71
CA GLY A 154 -10.63 13.52 -17.55
C GLY A 154 -11.85 13.08 -18.36
N ALA A 155 -11.67 12.20 -19.34
CA ALA A 155 -12.80 11.52 -19.98
C ALA A 155 -13.52 10.67 -18.93
N GLU A 156 -14.85 10.54 -19.02
CA GLU A 156 -15.64 9.72 -18.11
C GLU A 156 -15.02 8.30 -18.01
N GLY A 157 -14.61 7.91 -16.79
CA GLY A 157 -14.08 6.58 -16.52
C GLY A 157 -12.57 6.40 -16.69
N GLU A 158 -11.80 7.46 -17.00
CA GLU A 158 -10.35 7.41 -17.05
C GLU A 158 -9.72 8.22 -15.91
N ASP A 159 -9.10 7.53 -14.96
CA ASP A 159 -8.10 8.15 -14.09
C ASP A 159 -6.79 8.30 -14.88
N LEU A 160 -6.20 9.50 -14.89
CA LEU A 160 -4.92 9.77 -15.55
C LEU A 160 -3.76 8.99 -14.90
N VAL A 161 -3.92 8.62 -13.63
CA VAL A 161 -3.04 7.76 -12.84
C VAL A 161 -3.91 6.99 -11.86
N GLU A 162 -3.57 5.74 -11.57
CA GLU A 162 -4.30 4.90 -10.62
C GLU A 162 -4.50 5.63 -9.28
N LYS A 163 -5.74 5.62 -8.76
CA LYS A 163 -6.15 6.23 -7.49
C LYS A 163 -5.90 7.75 -7.39
N GLN A 164 -5.81 8.41 -8.53
CA GLN A 164 -5.63 9.86 -8.58
C GLN A 164 -6.97 10.57 -8.37
N ASN A 165 -7.12 11.24 -7.23
CA ASN A 165 -8.24 12.13 -6.95
C ASN A 165 -7.88 13.62 -7.10
N ALA A 166 -6.79 13.92 -7.78
CA ALA A 166 -6.30 15.27 -8.02
C ALA A 166 -6.74 15.75 -9.42
N GLU A 167 -7.51 16.81 -9.46
CA GLU A 167 -8.03 17.42 -10.69
C GLU A 167 -7.28 18.70 -11.09
N SER A 168 -6.36 19.14 -10.24
CA SER A 168 -5.54 20.35 -10.45
C SER A 168 -4.27 20.28 -9.62
N GLY A 169 -3.29 21.09 -9.95
CA GLY A 169 -1.98 21.12 -9.31
C GLY A 169 -0.94 20.30 -10.04
N SER A 170 0.10 19.86 -9.35
CA SER A 170 1.15 19.05 -9.91
C SER A 170 0.75 17.58 -9.89
N MET A 171 0.90 16.90 -11.01
CA MET A 171 0.55 15.48 -11.18
C MET A 171 1.75 14.69 -11.68
N PRO A 172 2.10 13.56 -11.04
CA PRO A 172 3.07 12.63 -11.59
C PRO A 172 2.48 11.97 -12.84
N ILE A 173 3.29 11.74 -13.84
CA ILE A 173 2.89 11.00 -15.04
C ILE A 173 3.62 9.67 -15.06
N VAL A 174 2.88 8.60 -14.94
CA VAL A 174 3.37 7.24 -15.06
C VAL A 174 2.97 6.71 -16.42
N SER A 175 3.96 6.56 -17.31
CA SER A 175 3.70 6.21 -18.72
C SER A 175 3.26 4.75 -18.92
N ASN A 176 3.58 3.87 -18.00
CA ASN A 176 3.21 2.45 -18.04
C ASN A 176 3.09 1.92 -16.60
N GLU A 177 1.92 2.07 -16.03
CA GLU A 177 1.65 1.66 -14.62
C GLU A 177 1.89 0.15 -14.40
N ALA A 178 1.50 -0.69 -15.37
CA ALA A 178 1.69 -2.14 -15.25
C ALA A 178 3.16 -2.56 -15.13
N GLU A 179 4.07 -1.84 -15.74
CA GLU A 179 5.52 -2.07 -15.61
C GLU A 179 6.08 -1.40 -14.36
N VAL A 180 5.71 -0.15 -14.09
CA VAL A 180 6.25 0.65 -12.98
C VAL A 180 5.83 0.07 -11.62
N TYR A 181 4.58 -0.38 -11.51
CA TYR A 181 4.07 -1.03 -10.27
C TYR A 181 4.34 -2.53 -10.21
N GLY A 182 5.01 -3.10 -11.22
CA GLY A 182 5.49 -4.47 -11.20
C GLY A 182 4.49 -5.54 -11.64
N TYR A 183 3.23 -5.22 -11.96
CA TYR A 183 2.20 -6.20 -12.35
C TYR A 183 2.61 -7.10 -13.50
N THR A 184 3.29 -6.55 -14.52
CA THR A 184 3.77 -7.35 -15.67
C THR A 184 4.84 -8.33 -15.23
N ALA A 185 5.78 -7.91 -14.38
CA ALA A 185 6.87 -8.76 -13.89
C ALA A 185 6.33 -9.86 -12.98
N GLU A 186 5.43 -9.54 -12.06
CA GLU A 186 4.76 -10.47 -11.17
C GLU A 186 4.02 -11.56 -11.95
N ASN A 187 3.12 -11.17 -12.84
CA ASN A 187 2.35 -12.11 -13.63
C ASN A 187 3.24 -13.02 -14.49
N ARG A 188 4.30 -12.50 -15.08
CA ARG A 188 5.29 -13.28 -15.83
C ARG A 188 5.97 -14.31 -14.95
N HIS A 189 6.47 -13.90 -13.79
CA HIS A 189 7.12 -14.78 -12.83
C HIS A 189 6.21 -15.93 -12.38
N MET A 190 4.94 -15.63 -12.04
CA MET A 190 3.97 -16.64 -11.65
C MET A 190 3.73 -17.67 -12.75
N VAL A 191 3.51 -17.22 -14.00
CA VAL A 191 3.30 -18.11 -15.16
C VAL A 191 4.53 -18.98 -15.42
N GLU A 192 5.72 -18.41 -15.42
CA GLU A 192 6.98 -19.16 -15.62
C GLU A 192 7.20 -20.21 -14.55
N CYS A 193 6.92 -19.90 -13.28
CA CYS A 193 7.01 -20.84 -12.17
C CYS A 193 6.00 -21.99 -12.34
N PHE A 194 4.75 -21.72 -12.68
CA PHE A 194 3.74 -22.75 -12.91
C PHE A 194 4.09 -23.65 -14.09
N LEU A 195 4.57 -23.10 -15.20
CA LEU A 195 5.02 -23.90 -16.35
C LEU A 195 6.23 -24.80 -16.02
N ALA A 196 7.11 -24.32 -15.16
CA ALA A 196 8.28 -25.07 -14.72
C ALA A 196 8.01 -26.05 -13.56
N GLY A 197 6.79 -26.08 -13.00
CA GLY A 197 6.44 -26.84 -11.80
C GLY A 197 7.22 -26.39 -10.56
N LYS A 198 7.58 -25.13 -10.50
CA LYS A 198 8.30 -24.49 -9.40
C LYS A 198 7.36 -23.64 -8.56
N ARG A 199 7.69 -23.51 -7.28
CA ARG A 199 7.02 -22.57 -6.38
C ARG A 199 7.43 -21.13 -6.75
N PRO A 200 6.50 -20.17 -6.85
CA PRO A 200 6.83 -18.75 -6.97
C PRO A 200 7.61 -18.25 -5.75
N GLU A 201 8.33 -17.16 -5.94
CA GLU A 201 9.12 -16.52 -4.88
C GLU A 201 8.21 -15.99 -3.77
N GLU A 202 7.14 -15.30 -4.14
CA GLU A 202 6.05 -14.97 -3.24
C GLU A 202 4.83 -15.86 -3.51
N ASN A 203 4.15 -16.33 -2.47
CA ASN A 203 3.09 -17.33 -2.57
C ASN A 203 2.11 -17.27 -1.39
N PHE A 204 1.15 -18.20 -1.31
CA PHE A 204 0.11 -18.19 -0.28
C PHE A 204 0.61 -18.42 1.16
N ASP A 205 1.76 -19.05 1.37
CA ASP A 205 2.32 -19.16 2.73
C ASP A 205 2.86 -17.81 3.19
N ASP A 206 3.43 -17.01 2.27
CA ASP A 206 3.85 -15.63 2.52
C ASP A 206 2.63 -14.77 2.90
N GLY A 207 1.56 -14.86 2.11
CA GLY A 207 0.29 -14.18 2.41
C GLY A 207 -0.32 -14.59 3.76
N LEU A 208 -0.20 -15.86 4.15
CA LEU A 208 -0.69 -16.34 5.44
C LEU A 208 0.12 -15.72 6.60
N ASP A 209 1.43 -15.63 6.47
CA ASP A 209 2.27 -15.06 7.53
C ASP A 209 2.08 -13.54 7.65
N VAL A 210 1.92 -12.84 6.52
CA VAL A 210 1.51 -11.42 6.53
C VAL A 210 0.18 -11.26 7.24
N THR A 211 -0.83 -12.08 6.91
CA THR A 211 -2.14 -12.02 7.57
C THR A 211 -2.01 -12.20 9.10
N ARG A 212 -1.15 -13.11 9.55
CA ARG A 212 -0.89 -13.31 10.99
C ARG A 212 -0.26 -12.10 11.66
N LEU A 213 0.58 -11.34 10.95
CA LEU A 213 1.16 -10.11 11.47
C LEU A 213 0.15 -8.97 11.57
N LEU A 214 -0.89 -8.97 10.73
CA LEU A 214 -1.93 -7.95 10.72
C LEU A 214 -3.04 -8.21 11.76
N MET A 215 -3.11 -9.40 12.34
CA MET A 215 -4.12 -9.79 13.35
C MET A 215 -3.64 -9.52 14.78
#